data_6c002c8b55b3af882751989ecb99c157
#
_entry.id   6c002c8b55b3af882751989ecb99c157
#
_cell.length_a   1.000
_cell.length_b   1.000
_cell.length_c   1.000
_cell.angle_alpha   90.00
_cell.angle_beta   90.00
_cell.angle_gamma   90.00
#
_symmetry.space_group_name_H-M   'P 1'
#
loop_
_entity.id
_entity.type
_entity.pdbx_description
1 polymer ?
#
loop_
_entity_poly.entity_id
_entity_poly.type
_entity_poly.pdbx_seq_one_letter_code
_entity_poly.pdbx_strand_id
1 'polypeptide(L)'
;MKEYEIVHEIFNECANNQMRDVFFEEAEVEDPESYVRARHKDKELHLEKTVQADGSVVIDIESAGLLQRYSFTEYHSIALI
;
A
#
# COMPACT_ATOMS: atom_id res chain seq x y z
N MET A 1 -4.52 17.30 -1.80
CA MET A 1 -4.37 16.00 -1.13
C MET A 1 -5.68 15.26 -1.10
N LYS A 2 -5.64 13.98 -1.30
CA LYS A 2 -6.81 13.13 -1.25
C LYS A 2 -6.76 12.22 -0.04
N GLU A 3 -7.92 11.94 0.53
CA GLU A 3 -8.00 10.94 1.58
C GLU A 3 -8.10 9.56 0.98
N TYR A 4 -7.26 8.67 1.49
CA TYR A 4 -7.25 7.28 1.06
C TYR A 4 -7.46 6.35 2.23
N GLU A 5 -8.19 5.28 1.95
CA GLU A 5 -8.18 4.11 2.80
C GLU A 5 -7.05 3.22 2.30
N ILE A 6 -6.12 2.90 3.18
CA ILE A 6 -4.91 2.17 2.83
C ILE A 6 -4.93 0.82 3.50
N VAL A 7 -4.78 -0.22 2.70
CA VAL A 7 -4.59 -1.58 3.22
C VAL A 7 -3.14 -1.96 2.99
N HIS A 8 -2.42 -2.17 4.08
CA HIS A 8 -1.02 -2.56 4.05
C HIS A 8 -0.88 -4.03 4.40
N GLU A 9 -0.44 -4.81 3.46
CA GLU A 9 -0.24 -6.24 3.64
C GLU A 9 1.25 -6.56 3.64
N ILE A 10 1.67 -7.34 4.63
CA ILE A 10 3.05 -7.82 4.73
C ILE A 10 3.02 -9.33 4.56
N PHE A 11 3.70 -9.82 3.55
CA PHE A 11 3.74 -11.24 3.26
C PHE A 11 4.97 -11.86 3.90
N ASN A 12 4.77 -12.51 5.04
CA ASN A 12 5.84 -13.21 5.74
C ASN A 12 5.81 -14.68 5.34
N GLU A 13 6.86 -15.14 4.67
CA GLU A 13 7.04 -16.55 4.39
C GLU A 13 7.91 -17.16 5.48
N CYS A 14 7.27 -17.76 6.46
CA CYS A 14 7.95 -18.70 7.32
C CYS A 14 7.79 -20.08 6.73
N ALA A 15 8.78 -20.94 6.92
CA ALA A 15 9.01 -22.19 6.19
C ALA A 15 7.82 -23.16 6.09
N ASN A 16 6.74 -22.98 6.80
CA ASN A 16 5.54 -23.81 6.69
C ASN A 16 4.23 -23.03 6.89
N ASN A 17 4.32 -21.73 7.02
CA ASN A 17 3.13 -20.89 7.21
C ASN A 17 3.26 -19.64 6.38
N GLN A 18 2.35 -19.47 5.44
CA GLN A 18 2.17 -18.20 4.77
C GLN A 18 1.38 -17.31 5.72
N MET A 19 2.09 -16.51 6.51
CA MET A 19 1.43 -15.54 7.37
C MET A 19 1.42 -14.19 6.68
N ARG A 20 0.24 -13.62 6.60
CA ARG A 20 0.05 -12.30 6.04
C ARG A 20 -0.49 -11.39 7.12
N ASP A 21 0.28 -10.36 7.42
CA ASP A 21 -0.19 -9.32 8.33
C ASP A 21 -0.90 -8.25 7.53
N VAL A 22 -2.07 -7.84 7.98
CA VAL A 22 -2.88 -6.84 7.29
C VAL A 22 -3.15 -5.69 8.25
N PHE A 23 -2.82 -4.48 7.80
CA PHE A 23 -3.05 -3.26 8.57
C PHE A 23 -3.94 -2.33 7.76
N PHE A 24 -4.87 -1.68 8.45
CA PHE A 24 -5.77 -0.72 7.84
C PHE A 24 -5.43 0.67 8.34
N GLU A 25 -5.27 1.61 7.42
CA GLU A 25 -4.95 2.99 7.75
C GLU A 25 -5.82 3.93 6.93
N GLU A 26 -6.03 5.13 7.44
CA GLU A 26 -6.63 6.23 6.70
C GLU A 26 -5.68 7.40 6.76
N ALA A 27 -5.40 8.00 5.62
CA ALA A 27 -4.48 9.13 5.56
C ALA A 27 -4.75 10.02 4.36
N GLU A 28 -4.42 11.29 4.53
CA GLU A 28 -4.37 12.21 3.40
C GLU A 28 -3.03 12.02 2.71
N VAL A 29 -3.08 11.73 1.42
CA VAL A 29 -1.90 11.40 0.64
C VAL A 29 -1.90 12.23 -0.63
N GLU A 30 -0.79 12.88 -0.89
CA GLU A 30 -0.64 13.63 -2.13
C GLU A 30 -0.39 12.70 -3.31
N ASP A 31 0.50 11.74 -3.12
CA ASP A 31 0.84 10.75 -4.13
C ASP A 31 1.13 9.41 -3.46
N PRO A 32 0.39 8.34 -3.81
CA PRO A 32 0.61 7.03 -3.22
C PRO A 32 2.04 6.52 -3.31
N GLU A 33 2.70 6.69 -4.46
CA GLU A 33 4.06 6.24 -4.63
C GLU A 33 5.01 6.96 -3.66
N SER A 34 4.88 8.27 -3.56
CA SER A 34 5.71 9.07 -2.64
C SER A 34 5.48 8.67 -1.19
N TYR A 35 4.24 8.36 -0.84
CA TYR A 35 3.89 7.91 0.49
C TYR A 35 4.62 6.62 0.86
N VAL A 36 4.63 5.67 -0.06
CA VAL A 36 5.30 4.38 0.17
C VAL A 36 6.82 4.57 0.22
N ARG A 37 7.37 5.36 -0.69
CA ARG A 37 8.81 5.62 -0.71
C ARG A 37 9.29 6.34 0.54
N ALA A 38 8.46 7.21 1.11
CA ALA A 38 8.81 7.90 2.35
C ALA A 38 8.90 6.94 3.55
N ARG A 39 8.14 5.86 3.52
CA ARG A 39 8.16 4.83 4.56
C ARG A 39 9.26 3.82 4.39
N HIS A 40 9.75 3.64 3.17
CA HIS A 40 10.74 2.62 2.84
C HIS A 40 11.93 3.29 2.15
N LYS A 41 12.88 3.72 2.94
CA LYS A 41 14.05 4.47 2.44
C LYS A 41 15.22 3.56 2.11
N ASP A 42 14.95 2.37 1.63
CA ASP A 42 15.99 1.43 1.26
C ASP A 42 16.50 1.72 -0.14
N LYS A 43 17.82 1.62 -0.32
CA LYS A 43 18.46 1.85 -1.62
C LYS A 43 18.10 0.78 -2.65
N GLU A 44 17.68 -0.40 -2.20
CA GLU A 44 17.34 -1.52 -3.05
C GLU A 44 15.85 -1.81 -3.06
N LEU A 45 15.05 -0.78 -2.91
CA LEU A 45 13.60 -0.94 -2.93
C LEU A 45 13.12 -1.17 -4.37
N HIS A 46 12.48 -2.31 -4.58
CA HIS A 46 11.73 -2.56 -5.80
C HIS A 46 10.29 -2.14 -5.58
N LEU A 47 9.81 -1.28 -6.44
CA LEU A 47 8.45 -0.76 -6.34
C LEU A 47 7.75 -0.93 -7.68
N GLU A 48 6.56 -1.51 -7.64
CA GLU A 48 5.72 -1.67 -8.81
C GLU A 48 4.35 -1.08 -8.52
N LYS A 49 3.94 -0.12 -9.34
CA LYS A 49 2.68 0.58 -9.17
C LYS A 49 1.70 0.13 -10.24
N THR A 50 0.50 -0.22 -9.83
CA THR A 50 -0.59 -0.59 -10.73
C THR A 50 -1.80 0.27 -10.41
N VAL A 51 -2.35 0.92 -11.43
CA VAL A 51 -3.59 1.68 -11.30
C VAL A 51 -4.71 0.81 -11.85
N GLN A 52 -5.71 0.54 -11.02
CA GLN A 52 -6.82 -0.30 -11.40
C GLN A 52 -7.93 0.47 -12.11
N ALA A 53 -8.83 -0.25 -12.75
CA ALA A 53 -9.89 0.35 -13.53
C ALA A 53 -10.83 1.23 -12.72
N ASP A 54 -10.97 0.96 -11.43
CA ASP A 54 -11.82 1.75 -10.53
C ASP A 54 -11.09 2.98 -9.96
N GLY A 55 -9.85 3.21 -10.36
CA GLY A 55 -9.05 4.32 -9.87
C GLY A 55 -8.22 4.01 -8.63
N SER A 56 -8.38 2.85 -8.04
CA SER A 56 -7.54 2.45 -6.91
C SER A 56 -6.11 2.19 -7.36
N VAL A 57 -5.17 2.39 -6.45
CA VAL A 57 -3.75 2.21 -6.73
C VAL A 57 -3.21 1.10 -5.85
N VAL A 58 -2.53 0.16 -6.48
CA VAL A 58 -1.85 -0.92 -5.76
C VAL A 58 -0.35 -0.74 -5.95
N ILE A 59 0.37 -0.69 -4.86
CA ILE A 59 1.83 -0.59 -4.89
C ILE A 59 2.42 -1.81 -4.22
N ASP A 60 3.11 -2.61 -5.01
CA ASP A 60 3.84 -3.76 -4.52
C ASP A 60 5.29 -3.37 -4.32
N ILE A 61 5.83 -3.68 -3.16
CA ILE A 61 7.23 -3.42 -2.88
C ILE A 61 7.93 -4.68 -2.42
N GLU A 62 9.22 -4.74 -2.72
CA GLU A 62 10.11 -5.77 -2.19
C GLU A 62 11.35 -5.08 -1.66
N SER A 63 11.66 -5.36 -0.41
CA SER A 63 12.84 -4.82 0.25
C SER A 63 13.43 -5.91 1.14
N ALA A 64 14.72 -6.21 0.96
CA ALA A 64 15.42 -7.21 1.75
C ALA A 64 14.72 -8.58 1.75
N GLY A 65 14.11 -8.96 0.62
CA GLY A 65 13.40 -10.22 0.48
C GLY A 65 12.00 -10.25 1.08
N LEU A 66 11.53 -9.15 1.63
CA LEU A 66 10.19 -9.05 2.20
C LEU A 66 9.25 -8.38 1.21
N LEU A 67 8.17 -9.06 0.86
CA LEU A 67 7.14 -8.54 -0.02
C LEU A 67 6.07 -7.84 0.78
N GLN A 68 5.67 -6.65 0.33
CA GLN A 68 4.60 -5.88 0.94
C GLN A 68 3.72 -5.28 -0.15
N ARG A 69 2.46 -5.10 0.16
CA ARG A 69 1.51 -4.47 -0.75
C ARG A 69 0.74 -3.37 -0.05
N TYR A 70 0.66 -2.23 -0.71
CA TYR A 70 -0.18 -1.13 -0.27
C TYR A 70 -1.30 -0.95 -1.28
N SER A 71 -2.53 -1.03 -0.82
CA SER A 71 -3.70 -0.78 -1.65
C SER A 71 -4.33 0.54 -1.23
N PHE A 72 -4.41 1.48 -2.16
CA PHE A 72 -4.95 2.81 -1.90
C PHE A 72 -6.30 2.95 -2.57
N THR A 73 -7.34 3.12 -1.79
CA THR A 73 -8.68 3.39 -2.28
C THR A 73 -9.06 4.79 -1.86
N GLU A 74 -9.42 5.63 -2.82
CA GLU A 74 -9.83 6.98 -2.52
C GLU A 74 -11.08 6.97 -1.68
N TYR A 75 -10.99 7.59 -0.52
CA TYR A 75 -12.10 7.67 0.41
C TYR A 75 -12.97 8.84 0.04
N HIS A 76 -14.13 8.55 -0.48
CA HIS A 76 -15.13 9.57 -0.69
C HIS A 76 -16.04 9.55 0.53
N SER A 77 -15.86 10.57 1.37
CA SER A 77 -16.88 10.87 2.33
C SER A 77 -18.12 11.26 1.52
N ILE A 78 -18.87 10.28 1.13
CA ILE A 78 -20.15 10.57 0.54
C ILE A 78 -21.01 11.10 1.66
N ALA A 79 -21.14 12.40 1.69
CA ALA A 79 -22.14 12.99 2.51
C ALA A 79 -23.45 12.48 1.96
N LEU A 80 -23.92 11.42 2.51
CA LEU A 80 -25.24 10.98 2.22
C LEU A 80 -26.20 11.99 2.78
N ILE A 81 -26.83 12.49 1.91
CA ILE A 81 -27.91 13.38 2.20
C ILE A 81 -28.99 12.66 2.99
#